data_602414187686139f596a7c9f86213f0f
#
_entry.id   602414187686139f596a7c9f86213f0f
#
_cell.length_a   1.000
_cell.length_b   1.000
_cell.length_c   1.000
_cell.angle_alpha   90.00
_cell.angle_beta   90.00
_cell.angle_gamma   90.00
#
_symmetry.space_group_name_H-M   'P 1'
#
loop_
_entity.id
_entity.type
_entity.pdbx_description
1 polymer ?
#
loop_
_entity_poly.entity_id
_entity_poly.type
_entity_poly.pdbx_seq_one_letter_code
_entity_poly.pdbx_strand_id
1 'polypeptide(L)'
;MLEETLAKKLIERVSEYTSYNVNIMNEDGIIIASVDPKRVGTFHEAAYVITHNDRDVIMVEDPEEYEGTAPGINMVIQIDGKRIGVVGVSGKPEEIRPVASITKMAIEVLIKYERQKLQSIRRQTKKERFIEMITSEDHADPKGLRRLAEELQYREDIIRIPILCCLEQPQYQKDFLESVKKGRLHKSEDISFALDEKYILIFKTMDSTEKRMFAEYKYILAEYLQGT
;
A
#
# COMPACT_ATOMS: atom_id res chain seq x y z
N MET A 1 0.16 -6.70 -14.34
CA MET A 1 1.57 -6.55 -14.79
C MET A 1 2.41 -6.00 -13.64
N LEU A 2 3.60 -6.55 -13.44
CA LEU A 2 4.57 -6.08 -12.45
C LEU A 2 5.42 -4.95 -13.09
N GLU A 3 5.50 -3.80 -12.41
CA GLU A 3 6.25 -2.64 -12.91
C GLU A 3 7.76 -2.86 -12.71
N GLU A 4 8.58 -2.46 -13.69
CA GLU A 4 10.05 -2.62 -13.62
C GLU A 4 10.67 -1.94 -12.39
N THR A 5 10.19 -0.74 -12.05
CA THR A 5 10.69 0.00 -10.89
C THR A 5 10.49 -0.77 -9.58
N LEU A 6 9.33 -1.42 -9.45
CA LEU A 6 9.05 -2.27 -8.28
C LEU A 6 9.90 -3.53 -8.33
N ALA A 7 10.02 -4.19 -9.49
CA ALA A 7 10.84 -5.38 -9.64
C ALA A 7 12.32 -5.12 -9.27
N LYS A 8 12.89 -4.00 -9.67
CA LYS A 8 14.26 -3.59 -9.29
C LYS A 8 14.43 -3.46 -7.78
N LYS A 9 13.51 -2.76 -7.10
CA LYS A 9 13.53 -2.65 -5.63
C LYS A 9 13.43 -4.01 -4.93
N LEU A 10 12.64 -4.93 -5.49
CA LEU A 10 12.51 -6.27 -4.94
C LEU A 10 13.81 -7.07 -5.07
N ILE A 11 14.47 -7.01 -6.23
CA ILE A 11 15.76 -7.67 -6.44
C ILE A 11 16.84 -7.09 -5.53
N GLU A 12 16.94 -5.76 -5.41
CA GLU A 12 17.86 -5.11 -4.47
C GLU A 12 17.68 -5.64 -3.05
N ARG A 13 16.42 -5.71 -2.58
CA ARG A 13 16.10 -6.24 -1.25
C ARG A 13 16.46 -7.70 -1.08
N VAL A 14 16.13 -8.53 -2.06
CA VAL A 14 16.39 -9.97 -2.01
C VAL A 14 17.89 -10.27 -2.08
N SER A 15 18.66 -9.50 -2.86
CA SER A 15 20.10 -9.67 -3.00
C SER A 15 20.88 -9.43 -1.70
N GLU A 16 20.31 -8.69 -0.73
CA GLU A 16 20.91 -8.53 0.60
C GLU A 16 20.94 -9.85 1.41
N TYR A 17 20.06 -10.80 1.08
CA TYR A 17 19.84 -12.03 1.86
C TYR A 17 20.18 -13.32 1.14
N THR A 18 20.55 -13.26 -0.14
CA THR A 18 20.92 -14.44 -0.92
C THR A 18 22.09 -14.17 -1.85
N SER A 19 22.97 -15.15 -2.00
CA SER A 19 24.08 -15.14 -2.98
C SER A 19 23.67 -15.73 -4.33
N TYR A 20 22.46 -16.26 -4.44
CA TYR A 20 21.98 -16.83 -5.70
C TYR A 20 21.56 -15.73 -6.67
N ASN A 21 21.72 -15.98 -7.96
CA ASN A 21 21.18 -15.10 -8.97
C ASN A 21 19.66 -15.25 -9.01
N VAL A 22 18.94 -14.16 -8.73
CA VAL A 22 17.48 -14.07 -8.76
C VAL A 22 17.05 -13.17 -9.89
N ASN A 23 16.09 -13.62 -10.68
CA ASN A 23 15.52 -12.89 -11.80
C ASN A 23 14.01 -12.69 -11.58
N ILE A 24 13.48 -11.58 -11.99
CA ILE A 24 12.03 -11.34 -12.10
C ILE A 24 11.71 -11.11 -13.56
N MET A 25 10.74 -11.85 -14.10
CA MET A 25 10.29 -11.80 -15.46
C MET A 25 8.82 -11.34 -15.55
N ASN A 26 8.50 -10.62 -16.62
CA ASN A 26 7.15 -10.19 -16.91
C ASN A 26 6.33 -11.31 -17.60
N GLU A 27 5.12 -10.99 -18.05
CA GLU A 27 4.20 -11.92 -18.72
C GLU A 27 4.74 -12.40 -20.07
N ASP A 28 5.57 -11.59 -20.75
CA ASP A 28 6.19 -11.91 -22.04
C ASP A 28 7.48 -12.73 -21.89
N GLY A 29 7.84 -13.13 -20.68
CA GLY A 29 9.08 -13.86 -20.41
C GLY A 29 10.34 -12.98 -20.44
N ILE A 30 10.21 -11.65 -20.44
CA ILE A 30 11.35 -10.74 -20.41
C ILE A 30 11.82 -10.51 -18.98
N ILE A 31 13.10 -10.63 -18.73
CA ILE A 31 13.72 -10.32 -17.44
C ILE A 31 13.67 -8.81 -17.20
N ILE A 32 12.83 -8.36 -16.25
CA ILE A 32 12.66 -6.94 -15.92
C ILE A 32 13.54 -6.50 -14.75
N ALA A 33 14.03 -7.44 -13.94
CA ALA A 33 15.01 -7.20 -12.90
C ALA A 33 15.82 -8.47 -12.62
N SER A 34 17.09 -8.32 -12.31
CA SER A 34 18.01 -9.41 -12.02
C SER A 34 19.14 -8.97 -11.08
N VAL A 35 19.65 -9.89 -10.26
CA VAL A 35 20.89 -9.71 -9.50
C VAL A 35 22.08 -9.54 -10.46
N ASP A 36 22.09 -10.24 -11.61
CA ASP A 36 23.02 -10.00 -12.71
C ASP A 36 22.44 -8.99 -13.70
N PRO A 37 22.93 -7.72 -13.73
CA PRO A 37 22.38 -6.68 -14.60
C PRO A 37 22.43 -7.01 -16.10
N LYS A 38 23.36 -7.90 -16.53
CA LYS A 38 23.51 -8.28 -17.94
C LYS A 38 22.31 -9.09 -18.45
N ARG A 39 21.53 -9.65 -17.57
CA ARG A 39 20.35 -10.45 -17.90
C ARG A 39 19.10 -9.61 -18.12
N VAL A 40 19.08 -8.37 -17.63
CA VAL A 40 17.91 -7.48 -17.77
C VAL A 40 17.65 -7.18 -19.25
N GLY A 41 16.40 -7.33 -19.67
CA GLY A 41 15.97 -7.16 -21.06
C GLY A 41 16.10 -8.40 -21.93
N THR A 42 16.70 -9.51 -21.44
CA THR A 42 16.79 -10.75 -22.20
C THR A 42 15.54 -11.61 -22.04
N PHE A 43 15.25 -12.43 -23.06
CA PHE A 43 14.14 -13.37 -23.06
C PHE A 43 14.48 -14.60 -22.19
N HIS A 44 13.46 -15.18 -21.59
CA HIS A 44 13.53 -16.36 -20.72
C HIS A 44 12.34 -17.28 -20.99
N GLU A 45 12.54 -18.29 -21.84
CA GLU A 45 11.48 -19.14 -22.36
C GLU A 45 10.68 -19.87 -21.27
N ALA A 46 11.36 -20.42 -20.25
CA ALA A 46 10.65 -21.09 -19.15
C ALA A 46 9.68 -20.16 -18.40
N ALA A 47 9.99 -18.87 -18.29
CA ALA A 47 9.06 -17.90 -17.73
C ALA A 47 7.87 -17.63 -18.65
N TYR A 48 8.10 -17.51 -19.95
CA TYR A 48 7.05 -17.37 -20.96
C TYR A 48 6.10 -18.57 -20.91
N VAL A 49 6.65 -19.80 -20.86
CA VAL A 49 5.85 -21.03 -20.74
C VAL A 49 5.02 -21.04 -19.46
N ILE A 50 5.57 -20.62 -18.32
CA ILE A 50 4.81 -20.52 -17.05
C ILE A 50 3.64 -19.54 -17.21
N THR A 51 3.85 -18.36 -17.80
CA THR A 51 2.80 -17.32 -17.89
C THR A 51 1.69 -17.69 -18.87
N HIS A 52 1.97 -18.48 -19.90
CA HIS A 52 1.02 -18.85 -20.95
C HIS A 52 0.38 -20.24 -20.79
N ASN A 53 0.83 -21.03 -19.80
CA ASN A 53 0.27 -22.33 -19.44
C ASN A 53 -0.13 -22.39 -17.98
N ASP A 54 -0.86 -23.42 -17.58
CA ASP A 54 -1.32 -23.64 -16.20
C ASP A 54 -0.22 -24.22 -15.27
N ARG A 55 1.04 -24.04 -15.63
CA ARG A 55 2.17 -24.47 -14.79
C ARG A 55 2.55 -23.37 -13.83
N ASP A 56 2.71 -23.73 -12.56
CA ASP A 56 3.14 -22.79 -11.53
C ASP A 56 4.67 -22.82 -11.28
N VAL A 57 5.33 -23.89 -11.69
CA VAL A 57 6.77 -24.13 -11.47
C VAL A 57 7.36 -24.86 -12.67
N ILE A 58 8.54 -24.42 -13.12
CA ILE A 58 9.41 -25.12 -14.05
C ILE A 58 10.81 -25.23 -13.41
N MET A 59 11.31 -26.44 -13.28
CA MET A 59 12.70 -26.71 -12.92
C MET A 59 13.48 -26.97 -14.21
N VAL A 60 14.58 -26.28 -14.36
CA VAL A 60 15.48 -26.41 -15.50
C VAL A 60 16.78 -27.05 -15.01
N GLU A 61 17.09 -28.22 -15.49
CA GLU A 61 18.35 -28.93 -15.20
C GLU A 61 19.36 -28.70 -16.32
N ASP A 62 18.88 -28.78 -17.58
CA ASP A 62 19.67 -28.56 -18.78
C ASP A 62 19.33 -27.18 -19.39
N PRO A 63 20.32 -26.28 -19.54
CA PRO A 63 20.12 -24.98 -20.19
C PRO A 63 19.58 -25.06 -21.62
N GLU A 64 19.76 -26.18 -22.30
CA GLU A 64 19.29 -26.38 -23.68
C GLU A 64 17.79 -26.66 -23.78
N GLU A 65 17.11 -26.99 -22.64
CA GLU A 65 15.67 -27.26 -22.63
C GLU A 65 14.82 -26.01 -22.94
N TYR A 66 15.30 -24.82 -22.54
CA TYR A 66 14.58 -23.56 -22.68
C TYR A 66 15.54 -22.43 -23.06
N GLU A 67 15.21 -21.65 -24.07
CA GLU A 67 16.04 -20.55 -24.55
C GLU A 67 16.22 -19.48 -23.45
N GLY A 68 17.45 -18.97 -23.32
CA GLY A 68 17.80 -17.91 -22.38
C GLY A 68 17.76 -18.30 -20.91
N THR A 69 17.71 -19.62 -20.60
CA THR A 69 17.65 -20.10 -19.22
C THR A 69 19.03 -20.54 -18.72
N ALA A 70 19.14 -20.67 -17.43
CA ALA A 70 20.22 -21.35 -16.71
C ALA A 70 19.59 -22.39 -15.80
N PRO A 71 20.34 -23.41 -15.35
CA PRO A 71 19.84 -24.35 -14.36
C PRO A 71 19.25 -23.61 -13.17
N GLY A 72 18.04 -24.00 -12.76
CA GLY A 72 17.34 -23.27 -11.71
C GLY A 72 15.88 -23.63 -11.56
N ILE A 73 15.18 -22.89 -10.72
CA ILE A 73 13.76 -23.03 -10.47
C ILE A 73 13.05 -21.71 -10.81
N ASN A 74 12.04 -21.81 -11.65
CA ASN A 74 11.19 -20.71 -12.07
C ASN A 74 9.79 -20.92 -11.50
N MET A 75 9.25 -19.92 -10.80
CA MET A 75 7.96 -20.00 -10.12
C MET A 75 7.10 -18.79 -10.46
N VAL A 76 5.82 -19.03 -10.72
CA VAL A 76 4.84 -17.96 -10.93
C VAL A 76 4.70 -17.09 -9.68
N ILE A 77 4.64 -15.77 -9.87
CA ILE A 77 4.28 -14.81 -8.84
C ILE A 77 2.77 -14.58 -8.93
N GLN A 78 2.06 -14.86 -7.83
CA GLN A 78 0.62 -14.70 -7.74
C GLN A 78 0.22 -13.71 -6.65
N ILE A 79 -0.62 -12.74 -7.00
CA ILE A 79 -1.18 -11.78 -6.06
C ILE A 79 -2.69 -11.76 -6.23
N ASP A 80 -3.41 -12.07 -5.15
CA ASP A 80 -4.88 -12.10 -5.12
C ASP A 80 -5.47 -12.99 -6.25
N GLY A 81 -4.84 -14.16 -6.46
CA GLY A 81 -5.23 -15.13 -7.48
C GLY A 81 -4.83 -14.76 -8.92
N LYS A 82 -4.18 -13.62 -9.14
CA LYS A 82 -3.71 -13.19 -10.46
C LYS A 82 -2.22 -13.49 -10.63
N ARG A 83 -1.87 -14.10 -11.77
CA ARG A 83 -0.50 -14.31 -12.19
C ARG A 83 0.04 -12.97 -12.72
N ILE A 84 1.15 -12.48 -12.18
CA ILE A 84 1.67 -11.14 -12.49
C ILE A 84 3.11 -11.15 -13.01
N GLY A 85 3.73 -12.31 -13.09
CA GLY A 85 5.10 -12.52 -13.54
C GLY A 85 5.67 -13.83 -13.00
N VAL A 86 6.97 -13.99 -13.15
CA VAL A 86 7.72 -15.17 -12.71
C VAL A 86 8.97 -14.73 -11.94
N VAL A 87 9.33 -15.48 -10.91
CA VAL A 87 10.64 -15.40 -10.24
C VAL A 87 11.46 -16.62 -10.60
N GLY A 88 12.69 -16.40 -11.03
CA GLY A 88 13.69 -17.45 -11.27
C GLY A 88 14.84 -17.35 -10.28
N VAL A 89 15.28 -18.49 -9.75
CA VAL A 89 16.48 -18.60 -8.92
C VAL A 89 17.41 -19.59 -9.58
N SER A 90 18.65 -19.15 -9.89
CA SER A 90 19.65 -19.98 -10.56
C SER A 90 20.41 -20.84 -9.57
N GLY A 91 20.69 -22.09 -9.95
CA GLY A 91 21.41 -23.09 -9.15
C GLY A 91 20.87 -24.49 -9.43
N LYS A 92 21.46 -25.52 -8.82
CA LYS A 92 20.94 -26.86 -8.98
C LYS A 92 19.58 -27.00 -8.32
N PRO A 93 18.52 -27.42 -9.05
CA PRO A 93 17.15 -27.45 -8.54
C PRO A 93 16.97 -28.16 -7.22
N GLU A 94 17.67 -29.28 -7.01
CA GLU A 94 17.61 -30.06 -5.78
C GLU A 94 18.12 -29.31 -4.56
N GLU A 95 19.16 -28.47 -4.73
CA GLU A 95 19.81 -27.72 -3.66
C GLU A 95 19.05 -26.42 -3.33
N ILE A 96 18.48 -25.74 -4.36
CA ILE A 96 17.92 -24.40 -4.21
C ILE A 96 16.41 -24.37 -3.97
N ARG A 97 15.71 -25.49 -4.03
CA ARG A 97 14.25 -25.53 -3.90
C ARG A 97 13.69 -24.80 -2.67
N PRO A 98 14.26 -24.97 -1.45
CA PRO A 98 13.80 -24.22 -0.29
C PRO A 98 14.03 -22.70 -0.45
N VAL A 99 15.21 -22.32 -1.00
CA VAL A 99 15.55 -20.91 -1.23
C VAL A 99 14.62 -20.28 -2.25
N ALA A 100 14.34 -20.95 -3.37
CA ALA A 100 13.44 -20.47 -4.41
C ALA A 100 12.01 -20.26 -3.85
N SER A 101 11.51 -21.19 -3.03
CA SER A 101 10.19 -21.09 -2.39
C SER A 101 10.11 -19.91 -1.42
N ILE A 102 11.14 -19.71 -0.59
CA ILE A 102 11.21 -18.57 0.34
C ILE A 102 11.33 -17.24 -0.43
N THR A 103 12.15 -17.20 -1.49
CA THR A 103 12.33 -16.04 -2.34
C THR A 103 11.01 -15.63 -3.01
N LYS A 104 10.27 -16.60 -3.58
CA LYS A 104 8.93 -16.36 -4.13
C LYS A 104 8.01 -15.76 -3.08
N MET A 105 7.90 -16.38 -1.92
CA MET A 105 7.05 -15.91 -0.82
C MET A 105 7.44 -14.49 -0.38
N ALA A 106 8.72 -14.21 -0.22
CA ALA A 106 9.21 -12.89 0.17
C ALA A 106 8.83 -11.82 -0.87
N ILE A 107 8.99 -12.11 -2.17
CA ILE A 107 8.61 -11.21 -3.27
C ILE A 107 7.11 -10.95 -3.24
N GLU A 108 6.27 -11.98 -3.09
CA GLU A 108 4.81 -11.81 -3.02
C GLU A 108 4.36 -10.96 -1.82
N VAL A 109 4.96 -11.15 -0.65
CA VAL A 109 4.70 -10.35 0.55
C VAL A 109 5.13 -8.89 0.35
N LEU A 110 6.32 -8.65 -0.20
CA LEU A 110 6.82 -7.30 -0.48
C LEU A 110 5.95 -6.57 -1.50
N ILE A 111 5.48 -7.25 -2.56
CA ILE A 111 4.55 -6.66 -3.54
C ILE A 111 3.24 -6.24 -2.87
N LYS A 112 2.67 -7.11 -2.02
CA LYS A 112 1.44 -6.78 -1.27
C LYS A 112 1.66 -5.58 -0.36
N TYR A 113 2.76 -5.54 0.36
CA TYR A 113 3.12 -4.44 1.24
C TYR A 113 3.24 -3.10 0.47
N GLU A 114 3.98 -3.07 -0.64
CA GLU A 114 4.14 -1.86 -1.44
C GLU A 114 2.80 -1.39 -2.05
N ARG A 115 1.95 -2.31 -2.52
CA ARG A 115 0.60 -1.96 -2.99
C ARG A 115 -0.27 -1.37 -1.90
N GLN A 116 -0.27 -1.96 -0.70
CA GLN A 116 -1.02 -1.43 0.45
C GLN A 116 -0.52 -0.04 0.87
N LYS A 117 0.80 0.15 0.89
CA LYS A 117 1.43 1.44 1.18
C LYS A 117 1.00 2.52 0.19
N LEU A 118 1.05 2.23 -1.11
CA LEU A 118 0.61 3.16 -2.15
C LEU A 118 -0.89 3.48 -2.05
N GLN A 119 -1.73 2.48 -1.76
CA GLN A 119 -3.16 2.70 -1.55
C GLN A 119 -3.43 3.58 -0.33
N SER A 120 -2.69 3.36 0.77
CA SER A 120 -2.81 4.19 1.97
C SER A 120 -2.43 5.64 1.70
N ILE A 121 -1.31 5.88 1.00
CA ILE A 121 -0.88 7.23 0.60
C ILE A 121 -1.94 7.89 -0.30
N ARG A 122 -2.41 7.19 -1.33
CA ARG A 122 -3.46 7.72 -2.22
C ARG A 122 -4.74 8.07 -1.48
N ARG A 123 -5.15 7.23 -0.52
CA ARG A 123 -6.35 7.51 0.29
C ARG A 123 -6.15 8.72 1.20
N GLN A 124 -4.96 8.87 1.78
CA GLN A 124 -4.62 10.02 2.61
C GLN A 124 -4.65 11.32 1.79
N THR A 125 -4.00 11.35 0.63
CA THR A 125 -4.00 12.52 -0.27
C THR A 125 -5.41 12.91 -0.73
N LYS A 126 -6.29 11.93 -1.01
CA LYS A 126 -7.69 12.21 -1.35
C LYS A 126 -8.45 12.83 -0.18
N LYS A 127 -8.23 12.34 1.04
CA LYS A 127 -8.83 12.92 2.26
C LYS A 127 -8.36 14.35 2.48
N GLU A 128 -7.06 14.62 2.36
CA GLU A 128 -6.50 15.95 2.50
C GLU A 128 -7.12 16.91 1.49
N ARG A 129 -7.19 16.53 0.22
CA ARG A 129 -7.83 17.33 -0.82
C ARG A 129 -9.32 17.55 -0.57
N PHE A 130 -10.06 16.53 -0.14
CA PHE A 130 -11.47 16.67 0.21
C PHE A 130 -11.68 17.70 1.32
N ILE A 131 -10.85 17.65 2.35
CA ILE A 131 -10.86 18.55 3.48
C ILE A 131 -10.56 19.98 3.04
N GLU A 132 -9.51 20.18 2.25
CA GLU A 132 -9.16 21.46 1.68
C GLU A 132 -10.34 22.07 0.90
N MET A 133 -11.03 21.26 0.08
CA MET A 133 -12.19 21.71 -0.69
C MET A 133 -13.40 22.06 0.18
N ILE A 134 -13.65 21.40 1.31
CA ILE A 134 -14.78 21.71 2.20
C ILE A 134 -14.49 22.87 3.17
N THR A 135 -13.21 23.19 3.39
CA THR A 135 -12.78 24.29 4.28
C THR A 135 -12.42 25.56 3.53
N SER A 136 -12.24 25.48 2.22
CA SER A 136 -11.95 26.62 1.35
C SER A 136 -13.18 27.51 1.20
N GLU A 137 -12.98 28.82 1.21
CA GLU A 137 -14.03 29.80 0.91
C GLU A 137 -14.42 29.78 -0.57
N ASP A 138 -13.52 29.33 -1.43
CA ASP A 138 -13.73 29.26 -2.87
C ASP A 138 -14.23 27.87 -3.27
N HIS A 139 -15.56 27.70 -3.34
CA HIS A 139 -16.22 26.46 -3.74
C HIS A 139 -16.19 26.25 -5.27
N ALA A 140 -15.03 26.44 -5.89
CA ALA A 140 -14.86 26.49 -7.34
C ALA A 140 -15.22 25.19 -8.09
N ASP A 141 -15.25 24.03 -7.41
CA ASP A 141 -15.55 22.73 -8.05
C ASP A 141 -16.51 21.83 -7.23
N PRO A 142 -17.83 22.13 -7.22
CA PRO A 142 -18.82 21.29 -6.53
C PRO A 142 -18.89 19.85 -7.07
N LYS A 143 -18.59 19.65 -8.37
CA LYS A 143 -18.61 18.30 -8.99
C LYS A 143 -17.41 17.47 -8.53
N GLY A 144 -16.25 18.09 -8.44
CA GLY A 144 -15.04 17.44 -7.89
C GLY A 144 -15.19 17.08 -6.43
N LEU A 145 -15.79 17.95 -5.62
CA LEU A 145 -16.10 17.70 -4.22
C LEU A 145 -17.03 16.47 -4.06
N ARG A 146 -18.13 16.43 -4.81
CA ARG A 146 -19.07 15.29 -4.76
C ARG A 146 -18.39 13.98 -5.17
N ARG A 147 -17.59 13.98 -6.24
CA ARG A 147 -16.84 12.81 -6.65
C ARG A 147 -15.88 12.31 -5.57
N LEU A 148 -15.15 13.22 -4.90
CA LEU A 148 -14.25 12.85 -3.79
C LEU A 148 -15.04 12.31 -2.59
N ALA A 149 -16.19 12.89 -2.29
CA ALA A 149 -17.10 12.41 -1.24
C ALA A 149 -17.53 10.95 -1.50
N GLU A 150 -17.97 10.64 -2.73
CA GLU A 150 -18.36 9.30 -3.14
C GLU A 150 -17.18 8.30 -3.05
N GLU A 151 -16.00 8.68 -3.58
CA GLU A 151 -14.79 7.84 -3.54
C GLU A 151 -14.30 7.57 -2.10
N LEU A 152 -14.51 8.51 -1.19
CA LEU A 152 -14.18 8.38 0.23
C LEU A 152 -15.29 7.72 1.05
N GLN A 153 -16.43 7.39 0.41
CA GLN A 153 -17.63 6.89 1.06
C GLN A 153 -18.14 7.84 2.15
N TYR A 154 -18.00 9.15 1.88
CA TYR A 154 -18.50 10.18 2.78
C TYR A 154 -20.02 10.24 2.69
N ARG A 155 -20.69 10.08 3.83
CA ARG A 155 -22.15 10.11 3.90
C ARG A 155 -22.61 11.57 4.06
N GLU A 156 -23.25 12.10 3.03
CA GLU A 156 -23.79 13.46 3.00
C GLU A 156 -25.05 13.62 3.89
N ASP A 157 -25.75 12.51 4.16
CA ASP A 157 -26.97 12.44 4.98
C ASP A 157 -26.70 12.51 6.50
N ILE A 158 -25.44 12.49 6.92
CA ILE A 158 -25.05 12.55 8.32
C ILE A 158 -24.75 14.01 8.75
N ILE A 159 -25.43 14.46 9.78
CA ILE A 159 -25.14 15.75 10.39
C ILE A 159 -23.86 15.66 11.21
N ARG A 160 -22.93 16.57 10.94
CA ARG A 160 -21.67 16.69 11.68
C ARG A 160 -21.49 18.07 12.26
N ILE A 161 -20.99 18.13 13.48
CA ILE A 161 -20.65 19.40 14.14
C ILE A 161 -19.14 19.59 14.02
N PRO A 162 -18.68 20.72 13.45
CA PRO A 162 -17.26 21.03 13.41
C PRO A 162 -16.80 21.47 14.81
N ILE A 163 -15.67 20.90 15.25
CA ILE A 163 -14.97 21.25 16.49
C ILE A 163 -13.57 21.64 16.11
N LEU A 164 -13.21 22.89 16.35
CA LEU A 164 -11.85 23.38 16.12
C LEU A 164 -11.08 23.32 17.45
N CYS A 165 -10.00 22.56 17.46
CA CYS A 165 -9.07 22.47 18.57
C CYS A 165 -7.82 23.28 18.25
N CYS A 166 -7.42 24.19 19.15
CA CYS A 166 -6.17 24.94 19.06
C CYS A 166 -5.18 24.32 20.07
N LEU A 167 -4.03 23.90 19.58
CA LEU A 167 -2.97 23.31 20.41
C LEU A 167 -2.00 24.42 20.88
N GLU A 168 -1.72 24.45 22.16
CA GLU A 168 -0.68 25.36 22.69
C GLU A 168 0.72 24.89 22.30
N GLN A 169 0.89 23.56 22.14
CA GLN A 169 2.16 22.93 21.81
C GLN A 169 2.04 22.11 20.51
N PRO A 170 2.40 22.68 19.35
CA PRO A 170 2.25 22.04 18.05
C PRO A 170 2.96 20.70 17.89
N GLN A 171 4.06 20.47 18.62
CA GLN A 171 4.81 19.22 18.55
C GLN A 171 3.99 17.98 18.95
N TYR A 172 2.94 18.13 19.74
CA TYR A 172 2.06 17.01 20.15
C TYR A 172 0.84 16.81 19.24
N GLN A 173 0.73 17.57 18.15
CA GLN A 173 -0.43 17.51 17.26
C GLN A 173 -0.72 16.09 16.74
N LYS A 174 0.32 15.38 16.33
CA LYS A 174 0.19 14.01 15.79
C LYS A 174 -0.32 13.05 16.86
N ASP A 175 0.24 13.12 18.06
CA ASP A 175 -0.14 12.23 19.16
C ASP A 175 -1.57 12.53 19.64
N PHE A 176 -1.94 13.80 19.71
CA PHE A 176 -3.29 14.23 20.01
C PHE A 176 -4.30 13.71 18.95
N LEU A 177 -4.00 13.89 17.67
CA LEU A 177 -4.86 13.42 16.59
C LEU A 177 -5.04 11.89 16.59
N GLU A 178 -3.98 11.15 16.87
CA GLU A 178 -4.04 9.69 17.04
C GLU A 178 -4.88 9.29 18.25
N SER A 179 -4.72 9.98 19.38
CA SER A 179 -5.49 9.75 20.59
C SER A 179 -6.98 10.00 20.38
N VAL A 180 -7.32 11.09 19.67
CA VAL A 180 -8.70 11.37 19.26
C VAL A 180 -9.27 10.23 18.42
N LYS A 181 -8.54 9.77 17.39
CA LYS A 181 -8.98 8.70 16.48
C LYS A 181 -9.14 7.34 17.16
N LYS A 182 -8.33 7.06 18.17
CA LYS A 182 -8.39 5.81 18.97
C LYS A 182 -9.40 5.92 20.12
N GLY A 183 -9.88 7.11 20.42
CA GLY A 183 -10.80 7.39 21.51
C GLY A 183 -12.15 6.70 21.34
N ARG A 184 -12.72 6.19 22.45
CA ARG A 184 -14.02 5.48 22.50
C ARG A 184 -15.18 6.26 21.86
N LEU A 185 -15.13 7.58 21.93
CA LEU A 185 -16.18 8.46 21.40
C LEU A 185 -15.98 8.85 19.94
N HIS A 186 -14.89 8.48 19.30
CA HIS A 186 -14.67 8.71 17.88
C HIS A 186 -15.32 7.60 17.07
N LYS A 187 -16.38 7.91 16.32
CA LYS A 187 -17.14 6.97 15.47
C LYS A 187 -16.48 6.80 14.11
N SER A 188 -16.85 5.76 13.39
CA SER A 188 -16.35 5.48 12.02
C SER A 188 -16.66 6.59 11.01
N GLU A 189 -17.77 7.30 11.22
CA GLU A 189 -18.24 8.41 10.39
C GLU A 189 -17.65 9.77 10.79
N ASP A 190 -16.95 9.86 11.91
CA ASP A 190 -16.26 11.07 12.33
C ASP A 190 -15.03 11.32 11.46
N ILE A 191 -14.73 12.58 11.22
CA ILE A 191 -13.56 12.99 10.45
C ILE A 191 -12.71 13.90 11.31
N SER A 192 -11.44 13.57 11.47
CA SER A 192 -10.49 14.39 12.23
C SER A 192 -9.17 14.52 11.47
N PHE A 193 -8.65 15.74 11.41
CA PHE A 193 -7.42 16.07 10.67
C PHE A 193 -6.78 17.35 11.18
N ALA A 194 -5.49 17.51 10.86
CA ALA A 194 -4.76 18.75 11.08
C ALA A 194 -5.08 19.75 9.95
N LEU A 195 -5.47 20.99 10.31
CA LEU A 195 -5.61 22.09 9.34
C LEU A 195 -4.25 22.71 9.04
N ASP A 196 -3.46 22.96 10.08
CA ASP A 196 -2.10 23.47 10.03
C ASP A 196 -1.33 22.95 11.24
N GLU A 197 -0.18 23.50 11.57
CA GLU A 197 0.66 23.05 12.69
C GLU A 197 0.00 23.20 14.06
N LYS A 198 -0.96 24.11 14.21
CA LYS A 198 -1.58 24.48 15.48
C LYS A 198 -3.02 24.06 15.64
N TYR A 199 -3.75 23.90 14.53
CA TYR A 199 -5.17 23.65 14.54
C TYR A 199 -5.54 22.25 14.07
N ILE A 200 -6.47 21.61 14.81
CA ILE A 200 -7.10 20.35 14.42
C ILE A 200 -8.58 20.58 14.27
N LEU A 201 -9.16 20.13 13.17
CA LEU A 201 -10.59 20.15 12.92
C LEU A 201 -11.18 18.76 13.03
N ILE A 202 -12.25 18.63 13.79
CA ILE A 202 -13.01 17.40 13.98
C ILE A 202 -14.44 17.64 13.55
N PHE A 203 -14.90 16.90 12.55
CA PHE A 203 -16.31 16.80 12.21
C PHE A 203 -16.93 15.65 13.00
N LYS A 204 -17.57 15.98 14.11
CA LYS A 204 -18.20 15.02 15.01
C LYS A 204 -19.59 14.68 14.52
N THR A 205 -19.86 13.41 14.23
CA THR A 205 -21.19 12.89 13.90
C THR A 205 -22.12 13.02 15.10
N MET A 206 -23.31 13.57 14.88
CA MET A 206 -24.33 13.73 15.91
C MET A 206 -25.61 13.02 15.50
N ASP A 207 -26.15 12.22 16.40
CA ASP A 207 -27.54 11.80 16.35
C ASP A 207 -28.40 12.81 17.13
N SER A 208 -29.64 13.03 16.71
CA SER A 208 -30.55 13.99 17.33
C SER A 208 -30.79 13.78 18.84
N THR A 209 -30.49 12.57 19.32
CA THR A 209 -30.61 12.16 20.73
C THR A 209 -29.36 12.38 21.58
N GLU A 210 -28.23 12.81 20.99
CA GLU A 210 -26.90 12.76 21.61
C GLU A 210 -26.36 14.09 22.16
N LYS A 211 -27.22 15.07 22.50
CA LYS A 211 -26.76 16.35 23.10
C LYS A 211 -25.87 16.17 24.34
N ARG A 212 -26.14 15.14 25.15
CA ARG A 212 -25.36 14.81 26.36
C ARG A 212 -23.97 14.27 25.99
N MET A 213 -23.88 13.41 24.98
CA MET A 213 -22.61 12.86 24.51
C MET A 213 -21.69 13.94 23.91
N PHE A 214 -22.28 14.99 23.30
CA PHE A 214 -21.48 16.10 22.79
C PHE A 214 -20.80 16.90 23.91
N ALA A 215 -21.48 17.14 25.02
CA ALA A 215 -20.89 17.79 26.19
C ALA A 215 -19.76 16.93 26.80
N GLU A 216 -19.98 15.63 26.91
CA GLU A 216 -18.95 14.67 27.37
C GLU A 216 -17.74 14.63 26.44
N TYR A 217 -17.98 14.60 25.13
CA TYR A 217 -16.91 14.61 24.13
C TYR A 217 -16.06 15.90 24.20
N LYS A 218 -16.70 17.06 24.35
CA LYS A 218 -15.99 18.32 24.55
C LYS A 218 -15.14 18.33 25.82
N TYR A 219 -15.66 17.73 26.91
CA TYR A 219 -14.91 17.63 28.16
C TYR A 219 -13.66 16.76 28.00
N ILE A 220 -13.79 15.58 27.38
CA ILE A 220 -12.67 14.68 27.12
C ILE A 220 -11.62 15.35 26.22
N LEU A 221 -12.05 16.06 25.16
CA LEU A 221 -11.11 16.82 24.31
C LEU A 221 -10.35 17.88 25.10
N ALA A 222 -11.03 18.58 26.01
CA ALA A 222 -10.41 19.59 26.86
C ALA A 222 -9.38 18.98 27.83
N GLU A 223 -9.66 17.79 28.40
CA GLU A 223 -8.70 17.07 29.25
C GLU A 223 -7.45 16.66 28.46
N TYR A 224 -7.60 16.15 27.23
CA TYR A 224 -6.45 15.83 26.38
C TYR A 224 -5.61 17.06 26.07
N LEU A 225 -6.23 18.22 25.85
CA LEU A 225 -5.54 19.47 25.54
C LEU A 225 -4.79 20.06 26.76
N GLN A 226 -5.24 19.77 27.98
CA GLN A 226 -4.59 20.22 29.22
C GLN A 226 -3.48 19.29 29.70
N GLY A 227 -3.48 18.03 29.28
CA GLY A 227 -2.50 17.02 29.67
C GLY A 227 -1.29 16.90 28.72
N THR A 228 -1.27 17.67 27.63
CA THR A 228 -0.17 17.82 26.67
C THR A 228 0.48 19.18 26.80
#